data_0137daeb3f5a7156653d2856cea890ce
#
_entry.id   0137daeb3f5a7156653d2856cea890ce
#
_cell.length_a   1.000
_cell.length_b   1.000
_cell.length_c   1.000
_cell.angle_alpha   90.00
_cell.angle_beta   90.00
_cell.angle_gamma   90.00
#
_symmetry.space_group_name_H-M   'P 1'
#
loop_
_entity.id
_entity.type
_entity.pdbx_description
1 polymer ?
#
loop_
_entity_poly.entity_id
_entity_poly.type
_entity_poly.pdbx_seq_one_letter_code
_entity_poly.pdbx_strand_id
1 'polypeptide(L)'
;IPLAAAVLMLAASIIIGRLVSPTIPVCVLLAGLTCGLAYTDAYHRYITDPVSGLEGLSQHMTVTAADYAVQYEDSQRLEVRVDGSDVGLKTGFRTLAYLPLTEEEIKPGDTITGKFEFYISGLREGFDRESYYRSQGYFVLASVNKNAEITVTQPEYRPLSYYPKLFAQKLRDVFAQYGTERQISFWNALATGDRSDLTTADRDHLRKAGLSHVIALSGMHVGFLISLLLLV
;
A
#
# COMPACT_ATOMS: atom_id res chain seq x y z
N ILE A 1 0.64 12.37 9.21
CA ILE A 1 1.63 13.46 9.04
C ILE A 1 0.99 14.85 9.28
N PRO A 2 -0.18 15.25 8.71
CA PRO A 2 -0.72 16.60 8.94
C PRO A 2 -1.15 16.84 10.39
N LEU A 3 -1.66 15.82 11.08
CA LEU A 3 -2.09 15.97 12.48
C LEU A 3 -0.89 16.22 13.43
N ALA A 4 0.20 15.49 13.24
CA ALA A 4 1.41 15.67 14.05
C ALA A 4 2.06 17.04 13.78
N ALA A 5 2.08 17.51 12.54
CA ALA A 5 2.55 18.85 12.19
C ALA A 5 1.66 19.94 12.79
N ALA A 6 0.34 19.77 12.78
CA ALA A 6 -0.59 20.69 13.40
C ALA A 6 -0.42 20.76 14.93
N VAL A 7 -0.20 19.62 15.59
CA VAL A 7 0.06 19.55 17.05
C VAL A 7 1.39 20.23 17.39
N LEU A 8 2.45 20.01 16.60
CA LEU A 8 3.74 20.67 16.80
C LEU A 8 3.65 22.18 16.57
N MET A 9 2.92 22.64 15.55
CA MET A 9 2.68 24.06 15.33
C MET A 9 1.84 24.69 16.45
N LEU A 10 0.85 23.97 16.98
CA LEU A 10 0.06 24.40 18.12
C LEU A 10 0.93 24.54 19.38
N ALA A 11 1.78 23.56 19.68
CA ALA A 11 2.69 23.60 20.81
C ALA A 11 3.72 24.73 20.66
N ALA A 12 4.31 24.91 19.49
CA ALA A 12 5.22 26.02 19.18
C ALA A 12 4.51 27.38 19.33
N SER A 13 3.27 27.47 18.86
CA SER A 13 2.41 28.66 18.96
C SER A 13 2.13 29.05 20.42
N ILE A 14 1.84 28.08 21.28
CA ILE A 14 1.60 28.31 22.73
C ILE A 14 2.89 28.79 23.42
N ILE A 15 4.05 28.22 23.08
CA ILE A 15 5.33 28.59 23.66
C ILE A 15 5.73 30.00 23.20
N ILE A 16 5.62 30.31 21.92
CA ILE A 16 5.96 31.61 21.35
C ILE A 16 4.99 32.70 21.86
N GLY A 17 3.70 32.35 21.99
CA GLY A 17 2.68 33.29 22.48
C GLY A 17 2.87 33.75 23.92
N ARG A 18 3.53 32.94 24.75
CA ARG A 18 3.93 33.34 26.09
C ARG A 18 5.14 34.29 26.11
N LEU A 19 5.92 34.34 25.01
CA LEU A 19 7.18 35.06 24.94
C LEU A 19 7.11 36.39 24.19
N VAL A 20 6.17 36.54 23.23
CA VAL A 20 6.26 37.68 22.28
C VAL A 20 5.00 38.52 22.16
N SER A 21 3.84 37.96 21.90
CA SER A 21 2.53 38.63 21.91
C SER A 21 1.38 37.66 21.66
N PRO A 22 0.14 37.91 22.11
CA PRO A 22 -1.00 36.99 21.91
C PRO A 22 -1.48 36.86 20.46
N THR A 23 -1.08 37.76 19.55
CA THR A 23 -1.48 37.74 18.15
C THR A 23 -0.69 36.70 17.30
N ILE A 24 0.57 36.45 17.63
CA ILE A 24 1.41 35.53 16.89
C ILE A 24 0.88 34.09 16.94
N PRO A 25 0.49 33.50 18.10
CA PRO A 25 -0.05 32.14 18.15
C PRO A 25 -1.33 31.98 17.34
N VAL A 26 -2.19 32.99 17.30
CA VAL A 26 -3.40 32.96 16.47
C VAL A 26 -3.06 32.97 14.99
N CYS A 27 -2.11 33.77 14.56
CA CYS A 27 -1.65 33.79 13.17
C CYS A 27 -1.03 32.46 12.74
N VAL A 28 -0.21 31.83 13.59
CA VAL A 28 0.40 30.52 13.32
C VAL A 28 -0.67 29.43 13.23
N LEU A 29 -1.67 29.46 14.11
CA LEU A 29 -2.78 28.50 14.09
C LEU A 29 -3.63 28.66 12.82
N LEU A 30 -3.98 29.88 12.43
CA LEU A 30 -4.71 30.16 11.20
C LEU A 30 -3.90 29.78 9.95
N ALA A 31 -2.61 30.07 9.94
CA ALA A 31 -1.73 29.65 8.84
C ALA A 31 -1.64 28.13 8.73
N GLY A 32 -1.53 27.42 9.86
CA GLY A 32 -1.53 25.95 9.89
C GLY A 32 -2.85 25.37 9.39
N LEU A 33 -3.98 25.95 9.78
CA LEU A 33 -5.31 25.53 9.33
C LEU A 33 -5.48 25.76 7.82
N THR A 34 -5.12 26.94 7.33
CA THR A 34 -5.22 27.27 5.89
C THR A 34 -4.29 26.39 5.05
N CYS A 35 -3.07 26.14 5.50
CA CYS A 35 -2.15 25.20 4.82
C CYS A 35 -2.69 23.78 4.82
N GLY A 36 -3.29 23.32 5.92
CA GLY A 36 -3.92 22.00 6.01
C GLY A 36 -5.09 21.85 5.05
N LEU A 37 -5.98 22.83 5.01
CA LEU A 37 -7.11 22.84 4.07
C LEU A 37 -6.65 22.89 2.61
N ALA A 38 -5.68 23.76 2.30
CA ALA A 38 -5.12 23.87 0.96
C ALA A 38 -4.43 22.56 0.52
N TYR A 39 -3.69 21.92 1.43
CA TYR A 39 -3.09 20.62 1.18
C TYR A 39 -4.16 19.54 0.90
N THR A 40 -5.22 19.50 1.71
CA THR A 40 -6.31 18.53 1.53
C THR A 40 -7.02 18.74 0.20
N ASP A 41 -7.35 20.00 -0.15
CA ASP A 41 -7.97 20.33 -1.44
C ASP A 41 -7.05 19.96 -2.62
N ALA A 42 -5.78 20.29 -2.54
CA ALA A 42 -4.80 19.91 -3.57
C ALA A 42 -4.66 18.38 -3.68
N TYR A 43 -4.64 17.66 -2.56
CA TYR A 43 -4.59 16.21 -2.56
C TYR A 43 -5.81 15.59 -3.26
N HIS A 44 -7.02 16.09 -2.97
CA HIS A 44 -8.23 15.65 -3.65
C HIS A 44 -8.16 15.94 -5.13
N ARG A 45 -7.92 17.18 -5.54
CA ARG A 45 -7.92 17.60 -6.97
C ARG A 45 -6.86 16.88 -7.80
N TYR A 46 -5.67 16.68 -7.26
CA TYR A 46 -4.53 16.16 -8.05
C TYR A 46 -4.30 14.66 -7.88
N ILE A 47 -4.80 14.05 -6.84
CA ILE A 47 -4.53 12.62 -6.55
C ILE A 47 -5.81 11.80 -6.54
N THR A 48 -6.80 12.18 -5.73
CA THR A 48 -7.99 11.33 -5.50
C THR A 48 -8.98 11.41 -6.65
N ASP A 49 -9.43 12.63 -6.99
CA ASP A 49 -10.53 12.84 -7.95
C ASP A 49 -10.21 12.29 -9.36
N PRO A 50 -9.00 12.54 -9.92
CA PRO A 50 -8.67 12.02 -11.25
C PRO A 50 -8.60 10.50 -11.29
N VAL A 51 -8.31 9.82 -10.17
CA VAL A 51 -8.25 8.37 -10.09
C VAL A 51 -9.64 7.78 -9.83
N SER A 52 -10.43 8.40 -8.93
CA SER A 52 -11.82 7.98 -8.67
C SER A 52 -12.72 8.13 -9.90
N GLY A 53 -12.44 9.11 -10.77
CA GLY A 53 -13.15 9.31 -12.04
C GLY A 53 -12.92 8.20 -13.08
N LEU A 54 -12.03 7.24 -12.80
CA LEU A 54 -11.82 6.08 -13.68
C LEU A 54 -12.85 4.97 -13.47
N GLU A 55 -13.70 5.05 -12.46
CA GLU A 55 -14.74 4.05 -12.18
C GLU A 55 -15.61 3.78 -13.41
N GLY A 56 -15.81 2.49 -13.71
CA GLY A 56 -16.60 2.04 -14.85
C GLY A 56 -15.90 2.15 -16.21
N LEU A 57 -14.68 2.69 -16.27
CA LEU A 57 -13.92 2.73 -17.50
C LEU A 57 -13.24 1.38 -17.77
N SER A 58 -13.33 0.95 -19.03
CA SER A 58 -12.66 -0.26 -19.51
C SER A 58 -11.75 0.09 -20.66
N GLN A 59 -10.41 -0.09 -20.48
CA GLN A 59 -9.43 0.37 -21.45
C GLN A 59 -8.20 -0.53 -21.51
N HIS A 60 -7.50 -0.48 -22.65
CA HIS A 60 -6.18 -1.06 -22.78
C HIS A 60 -5.16 -0.21 -22.00
N MET A 61 -4.44 -0.85 -21.12
CA MET A 61 -3.46 -0.19 -20.26
C MET A 61 -2.20 -1.04 -20.11
N THR A 62 -1.13 -0.34 -19.81
CA THR A 62 0.15 -0.94 -19.43
C THR A 62 0.39 -0.64 -17.96
N VAL A 63 0.58 -1.69 -17.18
CA VAL A 63 0.81 -1.60 -15.74
C VAL A 63 2.08 -2.36 -15.35
N THR A 64 2.82 -1.86 -14.38
CA THR A 64 3.99 -2.55 -13.82
C THR A 64 3.64 -3.21 -12.50
N ALA A 65 3.98 -4.48 -12.37
CA ALA A 65 3.85 -5.25 -11.14
C ALA A 65 4.69 -4.62 -10.03
N ALA A 66 4.05 -4.25 -8.93
CA ALA A 66 4.73 -3.66 -7.79
C ALA A 66 5.15 -4.73 -6.78
N ASP A 67 4.48 -5.88 -6.72
CA ASP A 67 4.77 -7.01 -5.84
C ASP A 67 4.56 -8.35 -6.54
N TYR A 68 4.80 -9.46 -5.83
CA TYR A 68 4.40 -10.80 -6.27
C TYR A 68 2.87 -10.95 -6.24
N ALA A 69 2.34 -11.74 -7.15
CA ALA A 69 0.91 -12.02 -7.19
C ALA A 69 0.48 -12.94 -6.04
N VAL A 70 -0.63 -12.60 -5.40
CA VAL A 70 -1.31 -13.49 -4.45
C VAL A 70 -2.32 -14.32 -5.23
N GLN A 71 -2.11 -15.63 -5.27
CA GLN A 71 -2.96 -16.56 -6.02
C GLN A 71 -4.22 -16.93 -5.21
N TYR A 72 -5.34 -17.04 -5.91
CA TYR A 72 -6.61 -17.59 -5.46
C TYR A 72 -6.99 -18.75 -6.38
N GLU A 73 -8.08 -19.45 -6.10
CA GLU A 73 -8.52 -20.62 -6.89
C GLU A 73 -8.66 -20.32 -8.39
N ASP A 74 -9.26 -19.18 -8.75
CA ASP A 74 -9.63 -18.82 -10.13
C ASP A 74 -8.98 -17.54 -10.64
N SER A 75 -8.18 -16.88 -9.83
CA SER A 75 -7.62 -15.56 -10.15
C SER A 75 -6.38 -15.28 -9.33
N GLN A 76 -5.68 -14.23 -9.69
CA GLN A 76 -4.57 -13.73 -8.90
C GLN A 76 -4.76 -12.23 -8.64
N ARG A 77 -4.38 -11.78 -7.47
CA ARG A 77 -4.38 -10.37 -7.07
C ARG A 77 -2.96 -9.84 -7.03
N LEU A 78 -2.75 -8.71 -7.64
CA LEU A 78 -1.45 -8.09 -7.78
C LEU A 78 -1.53 -6.60 -7.46
N GLU A 79 -0.58 -6.08 -6.70
CA GLU A 79 -0.38 -4.64 -6.62
C GLU A 79 0.33 -4.17 -7.87
N VAL A 80 -0.26 -3.20 -8.58
CA VAL A 80 0.29 -2.66 -9.83
C VAL A 80 0.38 -1.14 -9.79
N ARG A 81 1.34 -0.61 -10.54
CA ARG A 81 1.41 0.80 -10.88
C ARG A 81 0.96 0.98 -12.33
N VAL A 82 0.06 1.91 -12.55
CA VAL A 82 -0.41 2.25 -13.90
C VAL A 82 0.61 3.17 -14.56
N ASP A 83 1.25 2.72 -15.63
CA ASP A 83 2.32 3.47 -16.32
C ASP A 83 1.84 4.15 -17.59
N GLY A 84 0.91 3.57 -18.31
CA GLY A 84 0.39 4.12 -19.55
C GLY A 84 -1.04 3.69 -19.86
N SER A 85 -1.73 4.50 -20.64
CA SER A 85 -3.03 4.19 -21.23
C SER A 85 -3.13 4.74 -22.65
N ASP A 86 -3.91 4.09 -23.50
CA ASP A 86 -4.11 4.52 -24.89
C ASP A 86 -4.84 5.87 -25.01
N VAL A 87 -5.51 6.33 -23.95
CA VAL A 87 -6.42 7.49 -23.96
C VAL A 87 -5.90 8.65 -23.09
N GLY A 88 -4.64 8.65 -22.67
CA GLY A 88 -4.07 9.79 -21.93
C GLY A 88 -4.64 9.98 -20.52
N LEU A 89 -5.10 8.90 -19.87
CA LEU A 89 -5.54 8.93 -18.48
C LEU A 89 -4.39 9.23 -17.53
N LYS A 90 -4.73 9.65 -16.32
CA LYS A 90 -3.73 9.82 -15.25
C LYS A 90 -2.96 8.53 -15.04
N THR A 91 -1.66 8.64 -15.04
CA THR A 91 -0.71 7.53 -14.82
C THR A 91 0.06 7.74 -13.51
N GLY A 92 0.82 6.75 -13.09
CA GLY A 92 1.68 6.85 -11.92
C GLY A 92 0.98 6.54 -10.59
N PHE A 93 -0.30 6.19 -10.58
CA PHE A 93 -0.99 5.75 -9.35
C PHE A 93 -0.88 4.23 -9.16
N ARG A 94 -1.05 3.78 -7.91
CA ARG A 94 -1.08 2.37 -7.55
C ARG A 94 -2.51 1.88 -7.38
N THR A 95 -2.73 0.63 -7.79
CA THR A 95 -4.02 -0.05 -7.60
C THR A 95 -3.79 -1.55 -7.37
N LEU A 96 -4.83 -2.23 -6.89
CA LEU A 96 -4.87 -3.68 -6.87
C LEU A 96 -5.59 -4.17 -8.11
N ALA A 97 -4.90 -5.00 -8.89
CA ALA A 97 -5.44 -5.63 -10.08
C ALA A 97 -5.80 -7.09 -9.80
N TYR A 98 -6.98 -7.50 -10.23
CA TYR A 98 -7.42 -8.90 -10.24
C TYR A 98 -7.30 -9.42 -11.66
N LEU A 99 -6.41 -10.39 -11.86
CA LEU A 99 -6.03 -10.94 -13.14
C LEU A 99 -6.45 -12.41 -13.23
N PRO A 100 -6.66 -12.96 -14.44
CA PRO A 100 -6.72 -14.41 -14.62
C PRO A 100 -5.39 -15.05 -14.20
N LEU A 101 -5.42 -16.33 -13.88
CA LEU A 101 -4.20 -17.10 -13.63
C LEU A 101 -3.33 -17.12 -14.90
N THR A 102 -2.04 -16.92 -14.74
CA THR A 102 -1.05 -16.99 -15.81
C THR A 102 -0.19 -18.25 -15.63
N GLU A 103 0.32 -18.79 -16.72
CA GLU A 103 1.24 -19.94 -16.67
C GLU A 103 2.57 -19.56 -15.98
N GLU A 104 3.05 -18.34 -16.23
CA GLU A 104 4.28 -17.84 -15.61
C GLU A 104 3.95 -16.98 -14.37
N GLU A 105 4.79 -17.10 -13.35
CA GLU A 105 4.73 -16.28 -12.15
C GLU A 105 5.05 -14.82 -12.49
N ILE A 106 4.14 -13.92 -12.16
CA ILE A 106 4.35 -12.48 -12.31
C ILE A 106 5.25 -11.98 -11.17
N LYS A 107 6.36 -11.36 -11.53
CA LYS A 107 7.37 -10.86 -10.58
C LYS A 107 7.37 -9.34 -10.51
N PRO A 108 7.81 -8.75 -9.39
CA PRO A 108 7.93 -7.30 -9.28
C PRO A 108 8.79 -6.71 -10.40
N GLY A 109 8.27 -5.70 -11.08
CA GLY A 109 8.87 -5.06 -12.23
C GLY A 109 8.41 -5.59 -13.58
N ASP A 110 7.67 -6.71 -13.64
CA ASP A 110 7.08 -7.17 -14.91
C ASP A 110 6.01 -6.18 -15.37
N THR A 111 5.95 -6.00 -16.68
CA THR A 111 4.96 -5.13 -17.34
C THR A 111 3.82 -5.99 -17.86
N ILE A 112 2.60 -5.62 -17.54
CA ILE A 112 1.39 -6.33 -17.94
C ILE A 112 0.59 -5.39 -18.82
N THR A 113 0.28 -5.82 -20.02
CA THR A 113 -0.57 -5.09 -20.97
C THR A 113 -1.85 -5.88 -21.20
N GLY A 114 -2.98 -5.19 -21.12
CA GLY A 114 -4.27 -5.83 -21.31
C GLY A 114 -5.42 -4.83 -21.17
N LYS A 115 -6.63 -5.34 -21.29
CA LYS A 115 -7.85 -4.56 -21.10
C LYS A 115 -8.28 -4.60 -19.65
N PHE A 116 -8.10 -3.49 -18.93
CA PHE A 116 -8.47 -3.34 -17.54
C PHE A 116 -9.80 -2.62 -17.40
N GLU A 117 -10.61 -3.07 -16.45
CA GLU A 117 -11.85 -2.43 -16.03
C GLU A 117 -11.65 -1.91 -14.60
N PHE A 118 -11.94 -0.62 -14.38
CA PHE A 118 -11.83 0.01 -13.08
C PHE A 118 -13.15 0.01 -12.34
N TYR A 119 -13.11 -0.30 -11.04
CA TYR A 119 -14.28 -0.30 -10.18
C TYR A 119 -13.94 0.13 -8.76
N ILE A 120 -14.95 0.61 -8.05
CA ILE A 120 -14.86 0.89 -6.61
C ILE A 120 -15.57 -0.24 -5.88
N SER A 121 -14.88 -0.81 -4.88
CA SER A 121 -15.45 -1.88 -4.07
C SER A 121 -16.39 -1.28 -3.02
N GLY A 122 -17.70 -1.51 -3.15
CA GLY A 122 -18.69 -1.02 -2.20
C GLY A 122 -18.80 -1.83 -0.90
N LEU A 123 -19.86 -1.60 -0.14
CA LEU A 123 -20.19 -2.33 1.08
C LEU A 123 -20.45 -3.82 0.77
N ARG A 124 -19.81 -4.70 1.53
CA ARG A 124 -20.09 -6.13 1.50
C ARG A 124 -20.21 -6.66 2.92
N GLU A 125 -21.34 -7.27 3.23
CA GLU A 125 -21.60 -7.90 4.54
C GLU A 125 -21.36 -6.95 5.74
N GLY A 126 -21.68 -5.66 5.59
CA GLY A 126 -21.47 -4.64 6.63
C GLY A 126 -20.04 -4.11 6.75
N PHE A 127 -19.11 -4.61 5.92
CA PHE A 127 -17.74 -4.09 5.87
C PHE A 127 -17.57 -3.07 4.76
N ASP A 128 -17.14 -1.86 5.12
CA ASP A 128 -16.83 -0.78 4.17
C ASP A 128 -15.46 -1.02 3.51
N ARG A 129 -15.52 -1.70 2.36
CA ARG A 129 -14.34 -2.04 1.57
C ARG A 129 -13.71 -0.80 0.93
N GLU A 130 -14.53 0.16 0.57
CA GLU A 130 -14.04 1.41 -0.04
C GLU A 130 -13.14 2.17 0.93
N SER A 131 -13.61 2.45 2.14
CA SER A 131 -12.81 3.11 3.18
C SER A 131 -11.55 2.30 3.52
N TYR A 132 -11.64 0.98 3.54
CA TYR A 132 -10.50 0.10 3.78
C TYR A 132 -9.43 0.25 2.70
N TYR A 133 -9.78 0.15 1.41
CA TYR A 133 -8.82 0.30 0.32
C TYR A 133 -8.27 1.72 0.21
N ARG A 134 -9.12 2.74 0.40
CA ARG A 134 -8.69 4.14 0.43
C ARG A 134 -7.67 4.41 1.55
N SER A 135 -7.83 3.80 2.72
CA SER A 135 -6.86 3.93 3.81
C SER A 135 -5.48 3.35 3.48
N GLN A 136 -5.42 2.42 2.53
CA GLN A 136 -4.18 1.85 1.99
C GLN A 136 -3.64 2.61 0.76
N GLY A 137 -4.36 3.64 0.32
CA GLY A 137 -3.97 4.46 -0.84
C GLY A 137 -4.45 3.93 -2.19
N TYR A 138 -5.39 2.97 -2.19
CA TYR A 138 -6.05 2.47 -3.41
C TYR A 138 -7.41 3.14 -3.56
N PHE A 139 -7.54 4.04 -4.53
CA PHE A 139 -8.77 4.81 -4.77
C PHE A 139 -9.72 4.12 -5.74
N VAL A 140 -9.18 3.29 -6.62
CA VAL A 140 -9.91 2.39 -7.52
C VAL A 140 -9.23 1.02 -7.49
N LEU A 141 -9.97 0.00 -7.84
CA LEU A 141 -9.46 -1.35 -8.09
C LEU A 141 -9.54 -1.62 -9.58
N ALA A 142 -8.69 -2.51 -10.08
CA ALA A 142 -8.70 -2.91 -11.48
C ALA A 142 -9.00 -4.41 -11.59
N SER A 143 -9.71 -4.80 -12.63
CA SER A 143 -9.91 -6.21 -12.97
C SER A 143 -9.72 -6.44 -14.46
N VAL A 144 -9.27 -7.63 -14.80
CA VAL A 144 -9.23 -8.11 -16.17
C VAL A 144 -10.21 -9.26 -16.31
N ASN A 145 -10.97 -9.28 -17.38
CA ASN A 145 -11.91 -10.37 -17.64
C ASN A 145 -11.15 -11.71 -17.71
N LYS A 146 -11.73 -12.78 -17.13
CA LYS A 146 -11.11 -14.12 -17.09
C LYS A 146 -10.73 -14.66 -18.48
N ASN A 147 -11.45 -14.25 -19.52
CA ASN A 147 -11.24 -14.71 -20.88
C ASN A 147 -10.43 -13.70 -21.72
N ALA A 148 -9.95 -12.60 -21.14
CA ALA A 148 -9.17 -11.63 -21.87
C ALA A 148 -7.69 -12.04 -21.87
N GLU A 149 -7.07 -11.89 -23.03
CA GLU A 149 -5.63 -12.09 -23.15
C GLU A 149 -4.89 -10.94 -22.45
N ILE A 150 -3.91 -11.32 -21.65
CA ILE A 150 -2.94 -10.40 -21.05
C ILE A 150 -1.55 -10.77 -21.54
N THR A 151 -0.75 -9.76 -21.83
CA THR A 151 0.65 -9.96 -22.22
C THR A 151 1.53 -9.53 -21.04
N VAL A 152 2.35 -10.47 -20.57
CA VAL A 152 3.34 -10.20 -19.52
C VAL A 152 4.71 -10.08 -20.19
N THR A 153 5.38 -8.96 -19.96
CA THR A 153 6.71 -8.68 -20.50
C THR A 153 7.68 -8.46 -19.35
N GLN A 154 8.78 -9.20 -19.36
CA GLN A 154 9.83 -9.05 -18.37
C GLN A 154 10.72 -7.85 -18.74
N PRO A 155 11.11 -7.01 -17.77
CA PRO A 155 12.01 -5.91 -18.02
C PRO A 155 13.44 -6.42 -18.27
N GLU A 156 14.20 -5.71 -19.08
CA GLU A 156 15.62 -5.99 -19.31
C GLU A 156 16.44 -5.90 -18.00
N TYR A 157 16.10 -4.95 -17.15
CA TYR A 157 16.73 -4.76 -15.83
C TYR A 157 15.67 -4.66 -14.74
N ARG A 158 15.81 -5.45 -13.68
CA ARG A 158 14.94 -5.40 -12.52
C ARG A 158 15.17 -4.12 -11.72
N PRO A 159 14.11 -3.43 -11.25
CA PRO A 159 14.26 -2.25 -10.40
C PRO A 159 14.89 -2.63 -9.04
N LEU A 160 15.56 -1.69 -8.38
CA LEU A 160 16.18 -1.94 -7.07
C LEU A 160 15.17 -2.44 -6.02
N SER A 161 13.92 -2.03 -6.11
CA SER A 161 12.82 -2.49 -5.25
C SER A 161 12.48 -3.98 -5.40
N TYR A 162 12.95 -4.64 -6.47
CA TYR A 162 12.79 -6.07 -6.68
C TYR A 162 13.55 -6.92 -5.65
N TYR A 163 14.79 -6.54 -5.33
CA TYR A 163 15.68 -7.36 -4.51
C TYR A 163 15.19 -7.61 -3.08
N PRO A 164 14.68 -6.60 -2.33
CA PRO A 164 14.07 -6.84 -1.02
C PRO A 164 12.86 -7.79 -1.10
N LYS A 165 12.06 -7.70 -2.15
CA LYS A 165 10.88 -8.56 -2.35
C LYS A 165 11.29 -9.98 -2.71
N LEU A 166 12.32 -10.14 -3.57
CA LEU A 166 12.92 -11.44 -3.85
C LEU A 166 13.46 -12.10 -2.58
N PHE A 167 14.12 -11.32 -1.71
CA PHE A 167 14.60 -11.83 -0.44
C PHE A 167 13.45 -12.30 0.46
N ALA A 168 12.38 -11.49 0.58
CA ALA A 168 11.20 -11.87 1.33
C ALA A 168 10.53 -13.13 0.76
N GLN A 169 10.45 -13.26 -0.57
CA GLN A 169 9.92 -14.47 -1.21
C GLN A 169 10.77 -15.70 -0.90
N LYS A 170 12.09 -15.59 -1.02
CA LYS A 170 13.00 -16.70 -0.67
C LYS A 170 12.88 -17.12 0.81
N LEU A 171 12.65 -16.17 1.72
CA LEU A 171 12.38 -16.51 3.12
C LEU A 171 11.08 -17.30 3.26
N ARG A 172 10.01 -16.90 2.57
CA ARG A 172 8.73 -17.64 2.56
C ARG A 172 8.92 -19.06 2.05
N ASP A 173 9.68 -19.24 0.97
CA ASP A 173 9.98 -20.55 0.39
C ASP A 173 10.73 -21.46 1.38
N VAL A 174 11.70 -20.88 2.12
CA VAL A 174 12.41 -21.60 3.18
C VAL A 174 11.47 -21.98 4.32
N PHE A 175 10.63 -21.04 4.77
CA PHE A 175 9.67 -21.32 5.85
C PHE A 175 8.67 -22.39 5.45
N ALA A 176 8.24 -22.41 4.18
CA ALA A 176 7.33 -23.42 3.64
C ALA A 176 7.91 -24.84 3.69
N GLN A 177 9.24 -24.97 3.61
CA GLN A 177 9.90 -26.29 3.69
C GLN A 177 9.97 -26.88 5.09
N TYR A 178 10.01 -26.06 6.13
CA TYR A 178 10.31 -26.48 7.50
C TYR A 178 9.19 -26.26 8.51
N GLY A 179 8.14 -25.53 8.15
CA GLY A 179 7.06 -25.15 9.05
C GLY A 179 5.72 -25.81 8.76
N THR A 180 4.85 -25.86 9.75
CA THR A 180 3.41 -26.06 9.56
C THR A 180 2.78 -24.76 9.07
N GLU A 181 1.61 -24.80 8.43
CA GLU A 181 0.91 -23.60 7.91
C GLU A 181 0.83 -22.46 8.96
N ARG A 182 0.51 -22.80 10.19
CA ARG A 182 0.43 -21.82 11.29
C ARG A 182 1.79 -21.22 11.65
N GLN A 183 2.85 -22.03 11.64
CA GLN A 183 4.21 -21.55 11.90
C GLN A 183 4.70 -20.67 10.76
N ILE A 184 4.42 -21.05 9.52
CA ILE A 184 4.78 -20.28 8.30
C ILE A 184 4.12 -18.90 8.36
N SER A 185 2.81 -18.82 8.62
CA SER A 185 2.08 -17.55 8.76
C SER A 185 2.70 -16.64 9.83
N PHE A 186 3.09 -17.23 10.95
CA PHE A 186 3.72 -16.50 12.05
C PHE A 186 5.14 -16.02 11.69
N TRP A 187 5.96 -16.87 11.08
CA TRP A 187 7.31 -16.52 10.65
C TRP A 187 7.30 -15.47 9.57
N ASN A 188 6.38 -15.55 8.60
CA ASN A 188 6.18 -14.52 7.59
C ASN A 188 5.83 -13.17 8.22
N ALA A 189 4.89 -13.16 9.17
CA ALA A 189 4.50 -11.94 9.85
C ALA A 189 5.66 -11.29 10.62
N LEU A 190 6.53 -12.10 11.24
CA LEU A 190 7.70 -11.60 11.98
C LEU A 190 8.83 -11.12 11.06
N ALA A 191 9.15 -11.88 9.99
CA ALA A 191 10.32 -11.62 9.16
C ALA A 191 10.06 -10.57 8.08
N THR A 192 8.86 -10.57 7.48
CA THR A 192 8.52 -9.71 6.35
C THR A 192 7.49 -8.63 6.69
N GLY A 193 6.83 -8.73 7.85
CA GLY A 193 5.70 -7.89 8.23
C GLY A 193 4.38 -8.26 7.55
N ASP A 194 4.38 -9.30 6.71
CA ASP A 194 3.19 -9.78 6.03
C ASP A 194 2.31 -10.58 6.99
N ARG A 195 1.11 -10.07 7.25
CA ARG A 195 0.12 -10.64 8.19
C ARG A 195 -1.10 -11.19 7.47
N SER A 196 -1.04 -11.31 6.14
CA SER A 196 -2.19 -11.75 5.33
C SER A 196 -2.68 -13.14 5.75
N ASP A 197 -1.74 -14.03 6.06
CA ASP A 197 -2.01 -15.43 6.38
C ASP A 197 -2.36 -15.67 7.86
N LEU A 198 -2.25 -14.64 8.72
CA LEU A 198 -2.65 -14.77 10.13
C LEU A 198 -4.17 -14.80 10.24
N THR A 199 -4.71 -15.86 10.83
CA THR A 199 -6.13 -15.97 11.11
C THR A 199 -6.59 -14.93 12.15
N THR A 200 -7.89 -14.64 12.19
CA THR A 200 -8.47 -13.77 13.23
C THR A 200 -8.23 -14.32 14.61
N ALA A 201 -8.29 -15.65 14.78
CA ALA A 201 -8.01 -16.32 16.05
C ALA A 201 -6.55 -16.14 16.48
N ASP A 202 -5.59 -16.25 15.55
CA ASP A 202 -4.18 -16.02 15.86
C ASP A 202 -3.90 -14.58 16.27
N ARG A 203 -4.50 -13.62 15.58
CA ARG A 203 -4.42 -12.18 15.94
C ARG A 203 -5.01 -11.92 17.33
N ASP A 204 -6.12 -12.56 17.68
CA ASP A 204 -6.75 -12.43 18.99
C ASP A 204 -5.91 -13.08 20.09
N HIS A 205 -5.31 -14.24 19.83
CA HIS A 205 -4.38 -14.88 20.77
C HIS A 205 -3.17 -14.00 21.05
N LEU A 206 -2.58 -13.42 20.01
CA LEU A 206 -1.44 -12.51 20.13
C LEU A 206 -1.81 -11.22 20.88
N ARG A 207 -3.01 -10.71 20.66
CA ARG A 207 -3.52 -9.54 21.39
C ARG A 207 -3.73 -9.84 22.86
N LYS A 208 -4.34 -10.97 23.18
CA LYS A 208 -4.54 -11.43 24.57
C LYS A 208 -3.22 -11.71 25.30
N ALA A 209 -2.21 -12.21 24.57
CA ALA A 209 -0.86 -12.42 25.10
C ALA A 209 -0.03 -11.14 25.23
N GLY A 210 -0.55 -9.97 24.78
CA GLY A 210 0.19 -8.71 24.77
C GLY A 210 1.29 -8.64 23.70
N LEU A 211 1.34 -9.58 22.76
CA LEU A 211 2.39 -9.73 21.74
C LEU A 211 2.05 -9.03 20.41
N SER A 212 0.94 -8.30 20.32
CA SER A 212 0.55 -7.59 19.10
C SER A 212 1.61 -6.61 18.59
N HIS A 213 2.39 -6.03 19.51
CA HIS A 213 3.47 -5.10 19.16
C HIS A 213 4.69 -5.79 18.56
N VAL A 214 4.91 -7.08 18.83
CA VAL A 214 6.03 -7.85 18.28
C VAL A 214 5.82 -8.11 16.79
N ILE A 215 4.58 -8.38 16.39
CA ILE A 215 4.21 -8.59 14.98
C ILE A 215 4.02 -7.26 14.23
N ALA A 216 3.67 -6.18 14.93
CA ALA A 216 3.87 -4.86 14.37
C ALA A 216 5.38 -4.68 14.25
N LEU A 217 5.93 -4.74 13.01
CA LEU A 217 7.33 -4.37 12.76
C LEU A 217 7.53 -3.01 13.43
N SER A 218 8.00 -3.04 14.67
CA SER A 218 8.09 -1.83 15.46
C SER A 218 9.21 -1.00 14.84
N GLY A 219 9.00 0.31 14.71
CA GLY A 219 10.05 1.23 14.30
C GLY A 219 11.36 1.04 15.10
N MET A 220 11.28 0.41 16.28
CA MET A 220 12.42 0.02 17.11
C MET A 220 13.29 -1.03 16.45
N HIS A 221 12.73 -2.07 15.82
CA HIS A 221 13.52 -3.10 15.11
C HIS A 221 14.21 -2.52 13.89
N VAL A 222 13.50 -1.69 13.12
CA VAL A 222 14.07 -0.98 11.98
C VAL A 222 15.13 0.02 12.45
N GLY A 223 14.89 0.76 13.54
CA GLY A 223 15.84 1.68 14.14
C GLY A 223 17.11 0.97 14.62
N PHE A 224 16.98 -0.18 15.26
CA PHE A 224 18.11 -1.00 15.68
C PHE A 224 18.94 -1.49 14.48
N LEU A 225 18.27 -1.97 13.42
CA LEU A 225 18.93 -2.45 12.20
C LEU A 225 19.68 -1.30 11.48
N ILE A 226 19.05 -0.12 11.38
CA ILE A 226 19.67 1.07 10.81
C ILE A 226 20.88 1.50 11.66
N SER A 227 20.75 1.48 12.99
CA SER A 227 21.84 1.82 13.89
C SER A 227 23.03 0.88 13.74
N LEU A 228 22.77 -0.42 13.56
CA LEU A 228 23.80 -1.42 13.30
C LEU A 228 24.50 -1.19 11.95
N LEU A 229 23.73 -0.85 10.91
CA LEU A 229 24.28 -0.54 9.57
C LEU A 229 25.10 0.75 9.54
N LEU A 230 24.81 1.71 10.40
CA LEU A 230 25.56 2.96 10.51
C LEU A 230 26.81 2.84 11.39
N LEU A 231 26.97 1.72 12.12
CA LEU A 231 28.16 1.43 12.95
C LEU A 231 29.26 0.69 12.17
N VAL A 232 28.96 0.24 10.94
CA VAL A 232 29.88 -0.41 9.99
C VAL A 232 30.29 0.57 8.90
#